data_86f630be67428b0f7f368426d01716b7
#
_entry.id   86f630be67428b0f7f368426d01716b7
#
_cell.length_a   1.000
_cell.length_b   1.000
_cell.length_c   1.000
_cell.angle_alpha   90.00
_cell.angle_beta   90.00
_cell.angle_gamma   90.00
#
_symmetry.space_group_name_H-M   'P 1'
#
loop_
_entity.id
_entity.type
_entity.pdbx_description
1 polymer ?
#
loop_
_entity_poly.entity_id
_entity_poly.type
_entity_poly.pdbx_seq_one_letter_code
_entity_poly.pdbx_strand_id
1 'polypeptide(L)' 'MEEKQQGLHIAVVGATGAVGQQMMKTLEKRNFPIKKLTLLSSARSAGKKLEFNGKEVIVREAKPESFEGVDIALF' A
#
# COMPACT_ATOMS: atom_id res chain seq x y z
N MET A 1 18.79 1.79 21.07
CA MET A 1 18.58 1.51 20.50
C MET A 1 18.04 1.67 19.58
N GLU A 2 17.98 1.69 19.17
CA GLU A 2 17.55 1.88 18.27
C GLU A 2 16.49 1.66 17.86
N GLU A 3 16.06 2.28 17.55
CA GLU A 3 15.06 2.08 17.18
C GLU A 3 14.84 1.54 16.11
N LYS A 4 14.47 1.11 16.04
CA LYS A 4 14.24 0.50 14.93
C LYS A 4 13.02 0.84 14.35
N GLN A 5 12.84 0.72 13.08
CA GLN A 5 11.62 1.00 12.44
C GLN A 5 10.58 0.05 12.85
N GLN A 6 9.38 0.53 13.13
CA GLN A 6 8.25 -0.30 13.49
C GLN A 6 7.41 -0.54 12.26
N GLY A 7 6.94 -1.76 12.07
CA GLY A 7 5.98 -2.04 11.03
C GLY A 7 6.57 -2.69 9.80
N LEU A 8 5.73 -2.89 8.82
CA LEU A 8 6.06 -3.63 7.61
C LEU A 8 5.83 -2.77 6.38
N HIS A 9 6.53 -3.13 5.30
CA HIS A 9 6.27 -2.53 4.00
C HIS A 9 5.19 -3.36 3.31
N ILE A 10 4.00 -2.79 3.17
CA ILE A 10 2.84 -3.49 2.62
C ILE A 10 2.57 -2.98 1.21
N ALA A 11 2.35 -3.89 0.28
CA ALA A 11 1.92 -3.52 -1.06
C ALA A 11 0.49 -4.01 -1.26
N VAL A 12 -0.37 -3.14 -1.79
CA VAL A 12 -1.75 -3.51 -2.11
C VAL A 12 -1.88 -3.50 -3.62
N VAL A 13 -2.10 -4.67 -4.20
CA VAL A 13 -2.23 -4.82 -5.65
C VAL A 13 -3.69 -4.71 -6.02
N GLY A 14 -3.99 -3.88 -7.03
CA GLY A 14 -5.37 -3.59 -7.37
C GLY A 14 -5.98 -2.57 -6.43
N ALA A 15 -5.17 -1.62 -5.98
CA ALA A 15 -5.59 -0.68 -4.93
C ALA A 15 -6.79 0.16 -5.33
N THR A 16 -6.98 0.41 -6.62
CA THR A 16 -8.10 1.24 -7.06
C THR A 16 -9.41 0.46 -7.19
N GLY A 17 -9.35 -0.86 -7.11
CA GLY A 17 -10.56 -1.67 -7.18
C GLY A 17 -11.25 -1.76 -5.84
N ALA A 18 -12.46 -2.34 -5.85
CA ALA A 18 -13.26 -2.43 -4.64
C ALA A 18 -12.57 -3.26 -3.56
N VAL A 19 -11.96 -4.38 -3.96
CA VAL A 19 -11.29 -5.26 -3.01
C VAL A 19 -10.07 -4.56 -2.41
N GLY A 20 -9.29 -3.87 -3.26
CA GLY A 20 -8.11 -3.16 -2.78
C GLY A 20 -8.46 -2.08 -1.79
N GLN A 21 -9.51 -1.33 -2.07
CA GLN A 21 -9.94 -0.27 -1.15
C GLN A 21 -10.44 -0.86 0.15
N GLN A 22 -11.11 -2.01 0.08
CA GLN A 22 -11.58 -2.67 1.29
C GLN A 22 -10.40 -3.12 2.15
N MET A 23 -9.35 -3.63 1.50
CA MET A 23 -8.16 -4.04 2.23
C MET A 23 -7.51 -2.85 2.93
N MET A 24 -7.46 -1.71 2.23
CA MET A 24 -6.88 -0.52 2.82
C MET A 24 -7.67 -0.06 4.04
N LYS A 25 -9.00 -0.09 3.95
CA LYS A 25 -9.84 0.29 5.07
C LYS A 25 -9.62 -0.63 6.25
N THR A 26 -9.45 -1.92 5.98
CA THR A 26 -9.20 -2.89 7.03
C THR A 26 -7.89 -2.61 7.74
N LEU A 27 -6.85 -2.27 6.98
CA LEU A 27 -5.56 -1.95 7.56
C LEU A 27 -5.65 -0.72 8.45
N GLU A 28 -6.39 0.29 8.00
CA GLU A 28 -6.58 1.49 8.80
C GLU A 28 -7.31 1.18 10.10
N LYS A 29 -8.39 0.42 9.97
CA LYS A 29 -9.24 0.12 11.09
C LYS A 29 -8.51 -0.69 12.14
N ARG A 30 -7.67 -1.61 11.72
CA ARG A 30 -6.93 -2.46 12.64
C ARG A 30 -5.67 -1.80 13.14
N ASN A 31 -5.38 -0.61 12.67
CA ASN A 31 -4.18 0.08 13.09
C ASN A 31 -2.94 -0.77 12.86
N PHE A 32 -2.90 -1.42 11.72
CA PHE A 32 -1.83 -2.34 11.37
C PHE A 32 -0.50 -1.59 11.31
N PRO A 33 0.58 -2.14 11.87
CA PRO A 33 1.85 -1.44 11.90
C PRO A 33 2.51 -1.42 10.51
N ILE A 34 2.34 -0.31 9.80
CA ILE A 34 2.88 -0.14 8.46
C ILE A 34 3.92 0.96 8.47
N LYS A 35 5.13 0.63 8.05
CA LYS A 35 6.18 1.65 7.91
C LYS A 35 6.16 2.27 6.52
N LYS A 36 5.66 1.53 5.53
CA LYS A 36 5.56 2.04 4.17
C LYS A 36 4.44 1.32 3.45
N LEU A 37 3.62 2.08 2.74
CA LEU A 37 2.51 1.53 1.97
C LEU A 37 2.74 1.82 0.50
N THR A 38 2.71 0.77 -0.32
CA THR A 38 2.83 0.89 -1.76
C THR A 38 1.52 0.45 -2.39
N LEU A 39 0.91 1.34 -3.17
CA LEU A 39 -0.34 1.03 -3.84
C LEU A 39 -0.05 0.79 -5.31
N LEU A 40 -0.46 -0.38 -5.79
CA LEU A 40 -0.16 -0.81 -7.14
C LEU A 40 -1.44 -1.10 -7.92
N SER A 41 -1.42 -0.77 -9.20
CA SER A 41 -2.55 -1.03 -10.05
C SER A 41 -2.05 -1.07 -11.50
N SER A 42 -3.00 -1.10 -12.46
CA SER A 42 -2.61 -1.09 -13.86
C SER A 42 -2.02 0.26 -14.24
N ALA A 43 -1.32 0.29 -15.39
CA ALA A 43 -0.74 1.53 -15.87
C ALA A 43 -1.81 2.62 -16.03
N ARG A 44 -3.02 2.22 -16.38
CA ARG A 44 -4.10 3.17 -16.56
C ARG A 44 -4.46 3.89 -15.27
N SER A 45 -4.33 3.20 -14.15
CA SER A 45 -4.67 3.78 -12.85
C SER A 45 -3.49 4.43 -12.16
N ALA A 46 -2.29 4.24 -12.69
CA ALA A 46 -1.10 4.83 -12.08
C ALA A 46 -1.21 6.34 -12.06
N GLY A 47 -0.79 6.93 -10.97
CA GLY A 47 -0.85 8.38 -10.83
C GLY A 47 -2.06 8.86 -10.03
N LYS A 48 -3.03 7.98 -9.80
CA LYS A 48 -4.17 8.36 -8.97
C LYS A 48 -3.73 8.48 -7.52
N LYS A 49 -4.46 9.28 -6.78
CA LYS A 49 -4.14 9.49 -5.37
C LYS A 49 -5.24 8.89 -4.52
N LEU A 50 -4.83 8.13 -3.54
CA LEU A 50 -5.76 7.55 -2.57
C LEU A 50 -5.34 7.98 -1.19
N GLU A 51 -6.30 8.09 -0.29
CA GLU A 51 -6.00 8.52 1.07
C GLU A 51 -5.89 7.32 1.99
N PHE A 52 -4.85 7.34 2.83
CA PHE A 52 -4.65 6.30 3.81
C PHE A 52 -4.19 6.96 5.11
N ASN A 53 -4.96 6.77 6.17
CA ASN A 53 -4.65 7.37 7.48
C ASN A 53 -4.43 8.87 7.39
N GLY A 54 -5.22 9.53 6.53
CA GLY A 54 -5.14 10.97 6.39
C GLY A 54 -4.02 11.46 5.49
N LYS A 55 -3.29 10.57 4.86
CA LYS A 55 -2.20 10.94 3.97
C LYS A 55 -2.50 10.50 2.55
N GLU A 56 -2.06 11.30 1.60
CA GLU A 56 -2.20 10.91 0.20
C GLU A 56 -1.11 9.95 -0.20
N VAL A 57 -1.51 8.88 -0.87
CA VAL A 57 -0.55 7.90 -1.41
C VAL A 57 -0.82 7.78 -2.89
N ILE A 58 0.23 7.87 -3.69
CA ILE A 58 0.08 7.82 -5.13
C ILE A 58 0.14 6.38 -5.60
N VAL A 59 -0.85 6.00 -6.41
CA VAL A 59 -0.91 4.66 -6.99
C VAL A 59 0.14 4.54 -8.09
N ARG A 60 0.88 3.45 -8.09
CA ARG A 60 1.90 3.20 -9.09
C ARG A 60 1.53 2.00 -9.93
N GLU A 61 2.20 1.86 -11.06
CA GLU A 61 1.98 0.72 -11.91
C GLU A 61 2.62 -0.52 -11.29
N ALA A 62 1.89 -1.64 -11.33
CA ALA A 62 2.40 -2.89 -10.78
C ALA A 62 3.42 -3.49 -11.73
N LYS A 63 4.68 -3.51 -11.31
CA LYS A 63 5.79 -4.07 -12.06
C LYS A 63 6.59 -4.94 -11.12
N PRO A 64 7.40 -5.86 -11.66
CA PRO A 64 8.21 -6.71 -10.78
C PRO A 64 9.06 -5.90 -9.80
N GLU A 65 9.68 -4.83 -10.25
CA GLU A 65 10.51 -4.01 -9.37
C GLU A 65 9.70 -3.27 -8.31
N SER A 66 8.38 -3.18 -8.50
CA SER A 66 7.53 -2.52 -7.51
C SER A 66 7.47 -3.28 -6.20
N PHE A 67 7.85 -4.54 -6.22
CA PHE A 67 7.79 -5.40 -5.04
C PHE A 67 9.09 -5.47 -4.28
N GLU A 68 10.08 -4.71 -4.70
CA GLU A 68 11.35 -4.69 -3.99
C GLU A 68 11.15 -4.12 -2.59
N GLY A 69 11.67 -4.84 -1.61
CA GLY A 69 11.57 -4.39 -0.23
C GLY A 69 10.20 -4.58 0.40
N VAL A 70 9.25 -5.15 -0.32
CA VAL A 70 7.91 -5.38 0.20
C VAL A 70 7.92 -6.61 1.10
N ASP A 71 7.37 -6.45 2.31
CA ASP A 71 7.27 -7.57 3.23
C ASP A 71 6.03 -8.40 2.97
N ILE A 72 4.91 -7.74 2.69
CA ILE A 72 3.65 -8.43 2.44
C ILE A 72 2.96 -7.78 1.26
N ALA A 73 2.50 -8.59 0.32
CA ALA A 73 1.71 -8.09 -0.80
C ALA A 73 0.30 -8.65 -0.68
N LEU A 74 -0.69 -7.78 -0.76
CA LEU A 74 -2.10 -8.14 -0.68
C LEU A 74 -2.72 -8.04 -2.06
N PHE A 75 -3.43 -9.10 -2.47
CA PHE A 75 -4.07 -9.17 -3.78
C PHE A 75 -5.57 -9.29 -3.65
#